data_4e930e9e2fb75d38478b9270f78cd01a
#
_entry.id   4e930e9e2fb75d38478b9270f78cd01a
#
_cell.length_a   1.000
_cell.length_b   1.000
_cell.length_c   1.000
_cell.angle_alpha   90.00
_cell.angle_beta   90.00
_cell.angle_gamma   90.00
#
_symmetry.space_group_name_H-M   'P 1'
#
loop_
_entity.id
_entity.type
_entity.pdbx_description
1 polymer ?
#
loop_
_entity_poly.entity_id
_entity_poly.type
_entity_poly.pdbx_seq_one_letter_code
_entity_poly.pdbx_strand_id
1 'polypeptide(L)'
;MNLTFSFLIWITTFVSLHPIHLAITHVDFNPKSGSLEITHKIFIDDFELALKLYDNEAFQLGTEREVANADQFIKKYIEKQFQLKVDGKEVYGEYVGRESDLEAIWIYQEVKNVGKAEAIELDNNILLDLYDDQKNILHLKYGAQKQSFLFRKDQTVEKMEIEQ
;
A
#
# COMPACT_ATOMS: atom_id res chain seq x y z
N MET A 1 -7.93 -63.41 -26.68
CA MET A 1 -6.80 -62.48 -26.41
C MET A 1 -7.42 -61.10 -26.24
N ASN A 2 -7.84 -60.79 -25.00
CA ASN A 2 -8.57 -59.55 -24.69
C ASN A 2 -7.60 -58.52 -24.14
N LEU A 3 -7.33 -57.48 -24.94
CA LEU A 3 -6.57 -56.29 -24.49
C LEU A 3 -7.56 -55.35 -23.77
N THR A 4 -7.45 -55.32 -22.42
CA THR A 4 -8.08 -54.25 -21.62
C THR A 4 -7.21 -53.04 -21.65
N PHE A 5 -7.65 -52.00 -22.36
CA PHE A 5 -7.01 -50.66 -22.37
C PHE A 5 -7.35 -49.95 -21.06
N SER A 6 -6.41 -49.90 -20.14
CA SER A 6 -6.54 -49.12 -18.90
C SER A 6 -6.27 -47.64 -19.23
N PHE A 7 -7.33 -46.85 -19.26
CA PHE A 7 -7.25 -45.39 -19.44
C PHE A 7 -6.93 -44.75 -18.09
N LEU A 8 -5.65 -44.42 -17.86
CA LEU A 8 -5.23 -43.72 -16.66
C LEU A 8 -5.55 -42.23 -16.85
N ILE A 9 -6.65 -41.76 -16.24
CA ILE A 9 -7.03 -40.35 -16.21
C ILE A 9 -6.10 -39.65 -15.23
N TRP A 10 -5.13 -38.88 -15.74
CA TRP A 10 -4.33 -37.94 -14.96
C TRP A 10 -5.18 -36.73 -14.64
N ILE A 11 -5.72 -36.68 -13.41
CA ILE A 11 -6.38 -35.50 -12.87
C ILE A 11 -5.25 -34.56 -12.43
N THR A 12 -4.88 -33.60 -13.29
CA THR A 12 -4.07 -32.45 -12.89
C THR A 12 -4.96 -31.52 -12.07
N THR A 13 -4.85 -31.59 -10.74
CA THR A 13 -5.39 -30.56 -9.86
C THR A 13 -4.62 -29.29 -10.11
N PHE A 14 -5.20 -28.34 -10.84
CA PHE A 14 -4.76 -26.97 -10.86
C PHE A 14 -5.00 -26.41 -9.45
N VAL A 15 -3.95 -26.38 -8.62
CA VAL A 15 -3.96 -25.55 -7.42
C VAL A 15 -3.93 -24.12 -7.94
N SER A 16 -5.08 -23.47 -7.92
CA SER A 16 -5.18 -22.04 -8.16
C SER A 16 -4.49 -21.36 -6.97
N LEU A 17 -3.24 -20.97 -7.15
CA LEU A 17 -2.57 -20.04 -6.25
C LEU A 17 -3.29 -18.71 -6.45
N HIS A 18 -4.20 -18.37 -5.53
CA HIS A 18 -4.77 -17.03 -5.50
C HIS A 18 -3.61 -16.07 -5.18
N PRO A 19 -3.34 -15.09 -6.02
CA PRO A 19 -2.35 -14.07 -5.71
C PRO A 19 -2.75 -13.41 -4.37
N ILE A 20 -1.77 -13.13 -3.52
CA ILE A 20 -2.03 -12.42 -2.27
C ILE A 20 -2.00 -10.94 -2.60
N HIS A 21 -3.16 -10.27 -2.57
CA HIS A 21 -3.24 -8.82 -2.74
C HIS A 21 -2.96 -8.14 -1.40
N LEU A 22 -1.76 -7.57 -1.26
CA LEU A 22 -1.26 -7.01 -0.01
C LEU A 22 -0.44 -5.76 -0.27
N ALA A 23 -0.74 -4.68 0.48
CA ALA A 23 0.14 -3.55 0.62
C ALA A 23 0.56 -3.37 2.10
N ILE A 24 1.77 -2.87 2.33
CA ILE A 24 2.29 -2.62 3.68
C ILE A 24 2.66 -1.15 3.80
N THR A 25 2.18 -0.50 4.86
CA THR A 25 2.52 0.88 5.17
C THR A 25 3.19 0.95 6.53
N HIS A 26 4.28 1.70 6.62
CA HIS A 26 4.91 2.09 7.87
C HIS A 26 4.70 3.58 8.09
N VAL A 27 4.30 3.97 9.30
CA VAL A 27 4.20 5.36 9.74
C VAL A 27 5.00 5.48 11.02
N ASP A 28 6.13 6.17 10.96
CA ASP A 28 7.08 6.32 12.07
C ASP A 28 7.19 7.79 12.47
N PHE A 29 6.94 8.10 13.74
CA PHE A 29 7.21 9.44 14.27
C PHE A 29 8.70 9.63 14.52
N ASN A 30 9.27 10.63 13.88
CA ASN A 30 10.64 11.05 14.09
C ASN A 30 10.68 12.21 15.10
N PRO A 31 11.14 12.00 16.34
CA PRO A 31 11.16 13.03 17.38
C PRO A 31 12.17 14.13 17.13
N LYS A 32 13.16 13.92 16.24
CA LYS A 32 14.18 14.94 15.92
C LYS A 32 13.64 16.00 14.97
N SER A 33 12.86 15.59 13.98
CA SER A 33 12.24 16.51 13.00
C SER A 33 10.82 16.92 13.42
N GLY A 34 10.19 16.18 14.33
CA GLY A 34 8.78 16.37 14.69
C GLY A 34 7.84 16.00 13.53
N SER A 35 8.24 15.05 12.68
CA SER A 35 7.47 14.62 11.51
C SER A 35 7.01 13.18 11.61
N LEU A 36 5.99 12.80 10.82
CA LEU A 36 5.69 11.41 10.50
C LEU A 36 6.34 11.05 9.18
N GLU A 37 7.18 10.02 9.22
CA GLU A 37 7.80 9.42 8.05
C GLU A 37 6.95 8.23 7.61
N ILE A 38 6.52 8.22 6.33
CA ILE A 38 5.60 7.24 5.79
C ILE A 38 6.26 6.49 4.64
N THR A 39 6.19 5.17 4.70
CA THR A 39 6.67 4.30 3.62
C THR A 39 5.56 3.35 3.23
N HIS A 40 5.16 3.37 1.96
CA HIS A 40 4.27 2.39 1.38
C HIS A 40 5.08 1.39 0.57
N LYS A 41 4.88 0.09 0.81
CA LYS A 41 5.39 -1.00 -0.01
C LYS A 41 4.22 -1.66 -0.73
N ILE A 42 4.24 -1.65 -2.05
CA ILE A 42 3.16 -2.14 -2.92
C ILE A 42 3.79 -3.02 -4.00
N PHE A 43 3.14 -4.13 -4.39
CA PHE A 43 3.57 -4.90 -5.55
C PHE A 43 3.45 -4.05 -6.82
N ILE A 44 4.50 -4.06 -7.64
CA ILE A 44 4.63 -3.10 -8.75
C ILE A 44 3.60 -3.35 -9.85
N ASP A 45 3.28 -4.59 -10.14
CA ASP A 45 2.27 -5.01 -11.12
C ASP A 45 0.84 -4.57 -10.71
N ASP A 46 0.47 -4.78 -9.44
CA ASP A 46 -0.79 -4.33 -8.88
C ASP A 46 -0.89 -2.79 -8.88
N PHE A 47 0.22 -2.13 -8.56
CA PHE A 47 0.25 -0.66 -8.53
C PHE A 47 0.14 -0.06 -9.93
N GLU A 48 0.82 -0.62 -10.94
CA GLU A 48 0.67 -0.21 -12.33
C GLU A 48 -0.77 -0.39 -12.83
N LEU A 49 -1.42 -1.50 -12.43
CA LEU A 49 -2.80 -1.75 -12.79
C LEU A 49 -3.74 -0.70 -12.14
N ALA A 50 -3.50 -0.34 -10.88
CA ALA A 50 -4.24 0.71 -10.20
C ALA A 50 -4.04 2.09 -10.87
N LEU A 51 -2.80 2.45 -11.19
CA LEU A 51 -2.51 3.70 -11.90
C LEU A 51 -3.20 3.77 -13.27
N LYS A 52 -3.24 2.64 -13.99
CA LYS A 52 -3.90 2.54 -15.30
C LYS A 52 -5.42 2.80 -15.23
N LEU A 53 -6.07 2.57 -14.09
CA LEU A 53 -7.47 2.95 -13.90
C LEU A 53 -7.69 4.47 -13.88
N TYR A 54 -6.65 5.24 -13.55
CA TYR A 54 -6.69 6.70 -13.48
C TYR A 54 -6.22 7.38 -14.79
N ASP A 55 -5.33 6.69 -15.51
CA ASP A 55 -4.82 7.18 -16.79
C ASP A 55 -4.48 5.95 -17.65
N ASN A 56 -5.10 5.82 -18.83
CA ASN A 56 -4.98 4.65 -19.72
C ASN A 56 -3.55 4.41 -20.25
N GLU A 57 -2.53 4.89 -19.58
CA GLU A 57 -1.13 4.78 -19.95
C GLU A 57 -0.46 3.55 -19.30
N ALA A 58 0.48 2.92 -19.99
CA ALA A 58 1.31 1.87 -19.44
C ALA A 58 2.54 2.52 -18.78
N PHE A 59 2.58 2.55 -17.45
CA PHE A 59 3.60 3.28 -16.69
C PHE A 59 5.00 2.68 -16.79
N GLN A 60 5.13 1.34 -16.86
CA GLN A 60 6.39 0.59 -16.93
C GLN A 60 7.40 1.01 -15.84
N LEU A 61 6.88 1.10 -14.60
CA LEU A 61 7.61 1.60 -13.43
C LEU A 61 8.91 0.81 -13.18
N GLY A 62 9.98 1.53 -12.84
CA GLY A 62 11.28 0.93 -12.57
C GLY A 62 12.04 0.42 -13.80
N THR A 63 11.54 0.64 -15.01
CA THR A 63 12.18 0.24 -16.26
C THR A 63 12.74 1.44 -17.04
N GLU A 64 13.61 1.17 -18.02
CA GLU A 64 14.10 2.21 -18.94
C GLU A 64 12.99 2.86 -19.79
N ARG A 65 11.82 2.26 -19.85
CA ARG A 65 10.66 2.72 -20.61
C ARG A 65 9.62 3.41 -19.75
N GLU A 66 9.95 3.69 -18.51
CA GLU A 66 9.06 4.37 -17.59
C GLU A 66 8.64 5.75 -18.13
N VAL A 67 7.35 6.09 -17.99
CA VAL A 67 6.84 7.40 -18.39
C VAL A 67 7.47 8.52 -17.58
N ALA A 68 7.86 9.61 -18.23
CA ALA A 68 8.65 10.69 -17.62
C ALA A 68 7.93 11.41 -16.45
N ASN A 69 6.60 11.35 -16.38
CA ASN A 69 5.78 11.99 -15.36
C ASN A 69 5.17 11.01 -14.35
N ALA A 70 5.69 9.78 -14.26
CA ALA A 70 5.18 8.74 -13.36
C ALA A 70 5.00 9.23 -11.92
N ASP A 71 5.97 9.99 -11.39
CA ASP A 71 5.91 10.53 -10.02
C ASP A 71 4.70 11.43 -9.76
N GLN A 72 4.20 12.14 -10.76
CA GLN A 72 3.01 12.99 -10.60
C GLN A 72 1.75 12.15 -10.41
N PHE A 73 1.63 11.04 -11.15
CA PHE A 73 0.51 10.11 -11.01
C PHE A 73 0.58 9.33 -9.70
N ILE A 74 1.77 8.86 -9.33
CA ILE A 74 2.02 8.18 -8.06
C ILE A 74 1.62 9.08 -6.89
N LYS A 75 2.11 10.31 -6.86
CA LYS A 75 1.77 11.31 -5.85
C LYS A 75 0.27 11.50 -5.74
N LYS A 76 -0.40 11.78 -6.87
CA LYS A 76 -1.85 12.00 -6.92
C LYS A 76 -2.65 10.78 -6.46
N TYR A 77 -2.20 9.57 -6.81
CA TYR A 77 -2.81 8.32 -6.37
C TYR A 77 -2.73 8.17 -4.86
N ILE A 78 -1.52 8.29 -4.30
CA ILE A 78 -1.29 8.11 -2.85
C ILE A 78 -2.02 9.20 -2.05
N GLU A 79 -1.99 10.46 -2.47
CA GLU A 79 -2.73 11.55 -1.81
C GLU A 79 -4.24 11.29 -1.74
N LYS A 80 -4.80 10.61 -2.73
CA LYS A 80 -6.22 10.24 -2.75
C LYS A 80 -6.52 9.01 -1.91
N GLN A 81 -5.65 7.98 -1.94
CA GLN A 81 -5.92 6.67 -1.37
C GLN A 81 -5.43 6.52 0.07
N PHE A 82 -4.57 7.43 0.54
CA PHE A 82 -4.04 7.41 1.90
C PHE A 82 -4.16 8.78 2.56
N GLN A 83 -4.94 8.86 3.63
CA GLN A 83 -5.22 10.10 4.34
C GLN A 83 -4.93 9.94 5.82
N LEU A 84 -4.53 11.03 6.47
CA LEU A 84 -4.24 11.09 7.90
C LEU A 84 -4.94 12.27 8.55
N LYS A 85 -5.28 12.07 9.83
CA LYS A 85 -5.61 13.19 10.73
C LYS A 85 -4.76 13.09 12.00
N VAL A 86 -4.25 14.21 12.43
CA VAL A 86 -3.58 14.37 13.73
C VAL A 86 -4.46 15.25 14.59
N ASP A 87 -4.88 14.76 15.75
CA ASP A 87 -5.79 15.46 16.68
C ASP A 87 -7.06 15.97 15.98
N GLY A 88 -7.63 15.14 15.09
CA GLY A 88 -8.82 15.45 14.31
C GLY A 88 -8.64 16.41 13.15
N LYS A 89 -7.43 16.91 12.90
CA LYS A 89 -7.12 17.80 11.77
C LYS A 89 -6.48 17.02 10.64
N GLU A 90 -6.97 17.20 9.41
CA GLU A 90 -6.37 16.62 8.22
C GLU A 90 -4.94 17.15 8.04
N VAL A 91 -4.03 16.22 7.76
CA VAL A 91 -2.64 16.51 7.44
C VAL A 91 -2.25 15.78 6.16
N TYR A 92 -1.34 16.37 5.40
CA TYR A 92 -0.97 15.83 4.10
C TYR A 92 0.50 15.43 4.10
N GLY A 93 0.77 14.20 3.64
CA GLY A 93 2.13 13.73 3.41
C GLY A 93 2.72 14.38 2.15
N GLU A 94 3.81 15.13 2.31
CA GLU A 94 4.60 15.58 1.16
C GLU A 94 5.29 14.36 0.52
N TYR A 95 5.15 14.19 -0.79
CA TYR A 95 5.87 13.15 -1.53
C TYR A 95 7.37 13.45 -1.52
N VAL A 96 8.16 12.53 -1.00
CA VAL A 96 9.62 12.64 -0.90
C VAL A 96 10.31 11.98 -2.08
N GLY A 97 9.78 10.85 -2.54
CA GLY A 97 10.34 10.06 -3.64
C GLY A 97 9.91 8.61 -3.57
N ARG A 98 10.55 7.79 -4.37
CA ARG A 98 10.31 6.35 -4.40
C ARG A 98 11.56 5.56 -4.77
N GLU A 99 11.53 4.27 -4.48
CA GLU A 99 12.44 3.25 -4.98
C GLU A 99 11.64 2.07 -5.51
N SER A 100 12.21 1.31 -6.42
CA SER A 100 11.57 0.09 -6.93
C SER A 100 12.61 -0.99 -7.23
N ASP A 101 12.20 -2.24 -7.09
CA ASP A 101 12.89 -3.41 -7.64
C ASP A 101 11.97 -4.13 -8.64
N LEU A 102 12.22 -5.41 -8.91
CA LEU A 102 11.43 -6.20 -9.87
C LEU A 102 10.04 -6.58 -9.34
N GLU A 103 9.81 -6.52 -8.03
CA GLU A 103 8.61 -7.03 -7.37
C GLU A 103 7.77 -5.95 -6.72
N ALA A 104 8.41 -4.90 -6.17
CA ALA A 104 7.74 -3.90 -5.36
C ALA A 104 8.23 -2.47 -5.63
N ILE A 105 7.37 -1.52 -5.29
CA ILE A 105 7.68 -0.11 -5.21
C ILE A 105 7.54 0.35 -3.75
N TRP A 106 8.52 1.13 -3.29
CA TRP A 106 8.48 1.84 -2.01
C TRP A 106 8.26 3.32 -2.29
N ILE A 107 7.20 3.88 -1.70
CA ILE A 107 6.83 5.29 -1.88
C ILE A 107 6.98 5.97 -0.53
N TYR A 108 7.70 7.09 -0.52
CA TYR A 108 8.04 7.83 0.68
C TYR A 108 7.30 9.15 0.75
N GLN A 109 6.68 9.41 1.91
CA GLN A 109 6.04 10.67 2.24
C GLN A 109 6.48 11.16 3.62
N GLU A 110 6.40 12.45 3.86
CA GLU A 110 6.66 13.07 5.15
C GLU A 110 5.54 14.06 5.50
N VAL A 111 4.98 13.93 6.71
CA VAL A 111 4.09 14.94 7.30
C VAL A 111 4.90 15.75 8.29
N LYS A 112 5.17 16.99 7.98
CA LYS A 112 5.98 17.91 8.79
C LYS A 112 5.16 18.56 9.91
N ASN A 113 5.86 19.01 10.95
CA ASN A 113 5.31 19.81 12.05
C ASN A 113 4.18 19.10 12.81
N VAL A 114 4.24 17.80 12.96
CA VAL A 114 3.27 17.01 13.74
C VAL A 114 3.43 17.29 15.24
N GLY A 115 4.67 17.41 15.71
CA GLY A 115 4.96 17.69 17.13
C GLY A 115 4.42 16.61 18.06
N LYS A 116 3.84 17.02 19.21
CA LYS A 116 3.12 16.11 20.11
C LYS A 116 1.69 15.93 19.60
N ALA A 117 1.31 14.68 19.41
CA ALA A 117 -0.04 14.29 19.04
C ALA A 117 -0.74 13.56 20.21
N GLU A 118 -2.04 13.70 20.31
CA GLU A 118 -2.89 12.93 21.21
C GLU A 118 -3.55 11.74 20.50
N ALA A 119 -3.77 11.87 19.18
CA ALA A 119 -4.34 10.81 18.37
C ALA A 119 -3.93 10.92 16.91
N ILE A 120 -3.79 9.77 16.24
CA ILE A 120 -3.55 9.65 14.80
C ILE A 120 -4.66 8.78 14.23
N GLU A 121 -5.45 9.33 13.29
CA GLU A 121 -6.43 8.61 12.50
C GLU A 121 -5.89 8.40 11.09
N LEU A 122 -6.10 7.21 10.56
CA LEU A 122 -5.56 6.73 9.29
C LEU A 122 -6.70 6.22 8.43
N ASP A 123 -6.80 6.68 7.19
CA ASP A 123 -7.68 6.11 6.17
C ASP A 123 -6.83 5.56 5.03
N ASN A 124 -6.87 4.24 4.82
CA ASN A 124 -6.02 3.53 3.87
C ASN A 124 -6.86 2.74 2.87
N ASN A 125 -7.00 3.29 1.68
CA ASN A 125 -7.76 2.75 0.56
C ASN A 125 -6.85 2.24 -0.58
N ILE A 126 -5.55 2.08 -0.36
CA ILE A 126 -4.59 1.64 -1.38
C ILE A 126 -5.05 0.31 -1.97
N LEU A 127 -5.25 0.24 -3.30
CA LEU A 127 -5.69 -0.93 -4.08
C LEU A 127 -7.06 -1.54 -3.70
N LEU A 128 -7.81 -0.97 -2.76
CA LEU A 128 -9.12 -1.49 -2.36
C LEU A 128 -10.20 -1.36 -3.44
N ASP A 129 -9.99 -0.51 -4.42
CA ASP A 129 -10.83 -0.36 -5.62
C ASP A 129 -10.47 -1.38 -6.72
N LEU A 130 -9.31 -2.01 -6.64
CA LEU A 130 -8.81 -2.96 -7.63
C LEU A 130 -9.24 -4.41 -7.32
N TYR A 131 -9.11 -4.82 -6.03
CA TYR A 131 -9.35 -6.20 -5.60
C TYR A 131 -10.30 -6.27 -4.39
N ASP A 132 -11.25 -7.19 -4.43
CA ASP A 132 -12.20 -7.39 -3.31
C ASP A 132 -11.55 -8.03 -2.08
N ASP A 133 -10.45 -8.77 -2.27
CA ASP A 133 -9.70 -9.45 -1.22
C ASP A 133 -8.42 -8.69 -0.81
N GLN A 134 -8.22 -7.46 -1.30
CA GLN A 134 -7.10 -6.61 -0.90
C GLN A 134 -7.03 -6.43 0.61
N LYS A 135 -5.83 -6.51 1.14
CA LYS A 135 -5.50 -6.24 2.55
C LYS A 135 -4.38 -5.24 2.63
N ASN A 136 -4.55 -4.22 3.46
CA ASN A 136 -3.49 -3.26 3.74
C ASN A 136 -3.10 -3.39 5.21
N ILE A 137 -1.85 -3.74 5.46
CA ILE A 137 -1.28 -3.77 6.81
C ILE A 137 -0.56 -2.45 7.04
N LEU A 138 -0.86 -1.80 8.15
CA LEU A 138 -0.16 -0.59 8.55
C LEU A 138 0.46 -0.77 9.93
N HIS A 139 1.73 -0.41 10.04
CA HIS A 139 2.46 -0.36 11.30
C HIS A 139 2.69 1.10 11.66
N LEU A 140 2.06 1.54 12.75
CA LEU A 140 2.25 2.89 13.30
C LEU A 140 3.14 2.81 14.53
N LYS A 141 4.19 3.64 14.54
CA LYS A 141 5.10 3.81 15.68
C LYS A 141 5.15 5.28 16.07
N TYR A 142 4.81 5.56 17.33
CA TYR A 142 4.91 6.89 17.91
C TYR A 142 5.62 6.80 19.26
N GLY A 143 6.87 7.24 19.32
CA GLY A 143 7.72 7.05 20.52
C GLY A 143 7.93 5.56 20.83
N ALA A 144 7.52 5.16 22.05
CA ALA A 144 7.59 3.77 22.49
C ALA A 144 6.37 2.93 22.05
N GLN A 145 5.25 3.58 21.72
CA GLN A 145 4.02 2.91 21.31
C GLN A 145 4.13 2.40 19.89
N LYS A 146 3.61 1.19 19.67
CA LYS A 146 3.53 0.55 18.36
C LYS A 146 2.18 -0.14 18.23
N GLN A 147 1.50 0.09 17.12
CA GLN A 147 0.24 -0.57 16.82
C GLN A 147 0.21 -0.99 15.35
N SER A 148 -0.44 -2.11 15.07
CA SER A 148 -0.63 -2.58 13.70
C SER A 148 -2.11 -2.66 13.41
N PHE A 149 -2.49 -2.23 12.21
CA PHE A 149 -3.86 -2.20 11.72
C PHE A 149 -3.98 -3.02 10.45
N LEU A 150 -5.17 -3.55 10.21
CA LEU A 150 -5.53 -4.25 8.99
C LEU A 150 -6.73 -3.54 8.35
N PHE A 151 -6.49 -2.94 7.21
CA PHE A 151 -7.52 -2.27 6.40
C PHE A 151 -8.02 -3.20 5.32
N ARG A 152 -9.31 -3.11 5.05
CA ARG A 152 -10.05 -3.89 4.05
C ARG A 152 -11.17 -3.02 3.50
N LYS A 153 -11.85 -3.50 2.46
CA LYS A 153 -12.95 -2.78 1.81
C LYS A 153 -14.08 -2.35 2.74
N ASP A 154 -14.33 -3.11 3.81
CA ASP A 154 -15.33 -2.84 4.83
C ASP A 154 -14.78 -2.10 6.07
N GLN A 155 -13.46 -1.84 6.11
CA GLN A 155 -12.79 -1.20 7.24
C GLN A 155 -11.57 -0.43 6.74
N THR A 156 -11.75 0.82 6.33
CA THR A 156 -10.71 1.67 5.75
C THR A 156 -10.13 2.69 6.73
N VAL A 157 -10.78 2.89 7.88
CA VAL A 157 -10.37 3.89 8.89
C VAL A 157 -10.02 3.22 10.21
N GLU A 158 -8.86 3.59 10.75
CA GLU A 158 -8.36 3.16 12.04
C GLU A 158 -7.77 4.34 12.81
N LYS A 159 -7.72 4.22 14.14
CA LYS A 159 -7.23 5.28 15.03
C LYS A 159 -6.33 4.72 16.12
N MET A 160 -5.23 5.43 16.41
CA MET A 160 -4.37 5.20 17.57
C MET A 160 -4.44 6.40 18.49
N GLU A 161 -4.79 6.16 19.76
CA GLU A 161 -4.64 7.13 20.83
C GLU A 161 -3.20 7.10 21.34
N ILE A 162 -2.60 8.27 21.52
CA ILE A 162 -1.21 8.39 21.96
C ILE A 162 -1.20 8.61 23.48
N GLU A 163 -0.61 7.67 24.20
CA GLU A 163 -0.38 7.80 25.65
C GLU A 163 0.75 8.82 25.90
N GLN A 164 0.52 9.74 26.83
CA GLN A 164 1.51 10.77 27.20
C GLN A 164 2.50 10.29 28.26
#